data_93c63c63c2acdc896a5b7cec0f0587ea
#
_entry.id   93c63c63c2acdc896a5b7cec0f0587ea
#
_cell.length_a   1.000
_cell.length_b   1.000
_cell.length_c   1.000
_cell.angle_alpha   90.00
_cell.angle_beta   90.00
_cell.angle_gamma   90.00
#
_symmetry.space_group_name_H-M   'P 1'
#
loop_
_entity.id
_entity.type
_entity.pdbx_description
1 polymer ?
#
loop_
_entity_poly.entity_id
_entity_poly.type
_entity_poly.pdbx_seq_one_letter_code
_entity_poly.pdbx_strand_id
1 'polypeptide(L)'
;VAPAAASIPTTVATPAVPVAPIRSEAPTLAPAPELNPVTAPTPTPAPVEEKVVLDPFDKTQWWLTQNPNRYTLQLLGTYNLNAVKDFIRSQGSVDVFSYFKTIHNGRDWYVVVYGAYGNRSEAIGVVETLPRDIRDLNPWARSVRGIQDDIRKAQ
;
A
#
# COMPACT_ATOMS: atom_id res chain seq x y z
N VAL A 1 4.44 -32.46 -47.82
CA VAL A 1 4.66 -31.25 -48.64
C VAL A 1 4.43 -30.06 -47.74
N ALA A 2 5.48 -29.51 -47.24
CA ALA A 2 5.48 -28.14 -46.73
C ALA A 2 5.68 -27.20 -47.94
N PRO A 3 5.29 -25.97 -47.89
CA PRO A 3 6.14 -24.89 -47.44
C PRO A 3 5.33 -23.76 -46.76
N ALA A 4 5.81 -22.79 -46.20
CA ALA A 4 6.96 -21.95 -46.19
C ALA A 4 6.67 -20.71 -45.35
N ALA A 5 7.68 -20.24 -44.76
CA ALA A 5 7.81 -19.02 -43.98
C ALA A 5 7.44 -17.76 -44.81
N ALA A 6 6.98 -16.74 -44.06
CA ALA A 6 7.14 -15.35 -44.43
C ALA A 6 7.17 -14.54 -43.13
N SER A 7 8.28 -14.21 -42.61
CA SER A 7 9.07 -12.97 -42.71
C SER A 7 8.30 -11.73 -42.25
N ILE A 8 8.68 -11.27 -41.10
CA ILE A 8 8.49 -9.95 -40.49
C ILE A 8 9.22 -8.88 -41.32
N PRO A 9 8.76 -7.64 -41.31
CA PRO A 9 9.70 -6.55 -41.19
C PRO A 9 9.44 -5.67 -39.96
N THR A 10 10.40 -5.64 -39.17
CA THR A 10 10.85 -4.51 -38.33
C THR A 10 10.75 -3.19 -39.07
N THR A 11 10.17 -2.20 -38.44
CA THR A 11 10.60 -0.82 -38.66
C THR A 11 10.46 -0.02 -37.38
N VAL A 12 11.58 0.26 -36.82
CA VAL A 12 11.92 1.27 -35.84
C VAL A 12 11.62 2.67 -36.40
N ALA A 13 10.94 3.48 -35.65
CA ALA A 13 11.02 4.92 -35.81
C ALA A 13 10.86 5.60 -34.44
N THR A 14 11.98 5.96 -33.90
CA THR A 14 12.14 7.00 -32.91
C THR A 14 12.04 8.36 -33.60
N PRO A 15 11.32 9.32 -33.09
CA PRO A 15 11.66 10.70 -33.31
C PRO A 15 12.17 11.37 -32.04
N ALA A 16 13.30 11.98 -32.26
CA ALA A 16 14.08 12.81 -31.39
C ALA A 16 13.31 14.02 -30.84
N VAL A 17 13.69 14.35 -29.62
CA VAL A 17 13.36 15.58 -28.92
C VAL A 17 14.12 16.75 -29.53
N PRO A 18 13.51 17.90 -29.76
CA PRO A 18 14.27 19.14 -29.87
C PRO A 18 14.33 19.84 -28.52
N VAL A 19 15.52 19.91 -28.04
CA VAL A 19 15.95 20.86 -27.01
C VAL A 19 16.06 22.23 -27.66
N ALA A 20 15.44 23.23 -27.10
CA ALA A 20 15.74 24.62 -27.42
C ALA A 20 16.07 25.41 -26.15
N PRO A 21 17.00 26.32 -26.24
CA PRO A 21 17.75 26.79 -25.10
C PRO A 21 17.15 28.04 -24.45
N ILE A 22 17.47 28.05 -23.20
CA ILE A 22 17.40 29.13 -22.26
C ILE A 22 17.91 30.46 -22.75
N ARG A 23 17.31 31.51 -22.27
CA ARG A 23 18.01 32.75 -22.08
C ARG A 23 17.76 33.35 -20.72
N SER A 24 18.84 33.42 -19.97
CA SER A 24 19.12 34.26 -18.82
C SER A 24 18.68 35.71 -19.04
N GLU A 25 18.12 36.26 -18.03
CA GLU A 25 18.42 37.66 -17.65
C GLU A 25 17.99 37.90 -16.21
N ALA A 26 18.98 38.12 -15.38
CA ALA A 26 18.84 38.93 -14.19
C ALA A 26 19.12 40.39 -14.56
N PRO A 27 18.51 41.35 -13.92
CA PRO A 27 19.30 42.28 -13.14
C PRO A 27 18.63 42.69 -11.80
N THR A 28 19.43 42.79 -10.80
CA THR A 28 19.99 43.95 -10.15
C THR A 28 19.16 44.59 -9.02
N LEU A 29 19.67 44.34 -7.80
CA LEU A 29 19.97 45.26 -6.68
C LEU A 29 18.92 46.27 -6.18
N ALA A 30 18.45 46.02 -5.01
CA ALA A 30 18.69 46.56 -3.64
C ALA A 30 17.95 47.87 -3.32
N PRO A 31 17.81 48.34 -2.08
CA PRO A 31 18.31 47.83 -0.80
C PRO A 31 17.25 47.71 0.29
N ALA A 32 17.64 47.08 1.39
CA ALA A 32 16.93 46.97 2.65
C ALA A 32 16.65 48.32 3.31
N PRO A 33 15.70 48.33 4.26
CA PRO A 33 16.11 48.72 5.62
C PRO A 33 15.82 47.65 6.66
N GLU A 34 16.80 47.52 7.52
CA GLU A 34 16.74 46.86 8.83
C GLU A 34 15.58 47.39 9.66
N LEU A 35 14.94 46.49 10.39
CA LEU A 35 14.58 46.72 11.76
C LEU A 35 14.31 45.38 12.45
N ASN A 36 15.05 45.21 13.43
CA ASN A 36 15.27 44.12 14.40
C ASN A 36 14.10 43.78 15.30
N PRO A 37 14.37 42.86 16.22
CA PRO A 37 13.91 41.50 16.31
C PRO A 37 12.84 41.38 17.41
N VAL A 38 11.81 40.69 17.14
CA VAL A 38 11.00 40.13 18.22
C VAL A 38 11.14 38.63 18.15
N THR A 39 12.00 38.14 18.99
CA THR A 39 12.07 36.74 19.38
C THR A 39 10.74 36.36 20.03
N ALA A 40 9.82 35.84 19.24
CA ALA A 40 8.79 34.99 19.74
C ALA A 40 9.37 33.59 19.85
N PRO A 41 9.27 32.90 21.00
CA PRO A 41 9.68 31.51 21.09
C PRO A 41 8.76 30.71 20.18
N THR A 42 9.35 30.12 19.15
CA THR A 42 8.73 29.07 18.38
C THR A 42 8.21 28.03 19.37
N PRO A 43 6.91 27.74 19.43
CA PRO A 43 6.45 26.61 20.20
C PRO A 43 7.10 25.37 19.55
N THR A 44 8.03 24.79 20.28
CA THR A 44 8.49 23.43 20.06
C THR A 44 7.22 22.59 19.91
N PRO A 45 7.02 21.90 18.76
CA PRO A 45 5.95 20.93 18.70
C PRO A 45 6.22 19.93 19.81
N ALA A 46 5.38 19.96 20.82
CA ALA A 46 5.33 18.91 21.81
C ALA A 46 5.26 17.58 21.05
N PRO A 47 5.96 16.52 21.51
CA PRO A 47 5.73 15.21 20.97
C PRO A 47 4.22 14.97 21.07
N VAL A 48 3.54 14.94 19.97
CA VAL A 48 2.20 14.37 19.92
C VAL A 48 2.41 12.94 20.36
N GLU A 49 2.14 12.67 21.62
CA GLU A 49 1.82 11.34 22.07
C GLU A 49 0.68 10.91 21.15
N GLU A 50 1.05 10.24 20.08
CA GLU A 50 0.13 9.51 19.26
C GLU A 50 -0.51 8.52 20.22
N LYS A 51 -1.63 8.93 20.76
CA LYS A 51 -2.51 8.07 21.53
C LYS A 51 -2.80 6.94 20.56
N VAL A 52 -2.10 5.84 20.75
CA VAL A 52 -2.29 4.62 19.98
C VAL A 52 -3.73 4.20 20.25
N VAL A 53 -4.63 4.75 19.48
CA VAL A 53 -5.98 4.23 19.40
C VAL A 53 -5.78 2.86 18.79
N LEU A 54 -5.76 1.84 19.64
CA LEU A 54 -5.69 0.45 19.24
C LEU A 54 -6.90 0.20 18.33
N ASP A 55 -6.64 0.29 17.03
CA ASP A 55 -7.65 -0.01 16.03
C ASP A 55 -7.94 -1.51 16.13
N PRO A 56 -9.17 -1.90 16.45
CA PRO A 56 -9.51 -3.31 16.67
C PRO A 56 -9.28 -4.18 15.43
N PHE A 57 -9.18 -3.55 14.26
CA PHE A 57 -8.97 -4.23 12.98
C PHE A 57 -7.49 -4.31 12.60
N ASP A 58 -6.63 -3.50 13.22
CA ASP A 58 -5.18 -3.56 13.01
C ASP A 58 -4.60 -4.76 13.76
N LYS A 59 -4.29 -5.79 13.01
CA LYS A 59 -3.62 -6.99 13.51
C LYS A 59 -2.18 -7.10 13.03
N THR A 60 -1.53 -5.99 12.68
CA THR A 60 -0.15 -5.98 12.20
C THR A 60 0.80 -6.74 13.14
N GLN A 61 0.78 -6.42 14.43
CA GLN A 61 1.62 -7.09 15.42
C GLN A 61 1.17 -8.54 15.68
N TRP A 62 -0.13 -8.80 15.68
CA TRP A 62 -0.66 -10.14 15.87
C TRP A 62 -0.21 -11.10 14.76
N TRP A 63 -0.17 -10.63 13.51
CA TRP A 63 0.31 -11.45 12.39
C TRP A 63 1.77 -11.85 12.55
N LEU A 64 2.62 -11.03 13.18
CA LEU A 64 4.03 -11.36 13.44
C LEU A 64 4.20 -12.53 14.43
N THR A 65 3.22 -12.77 15.30
CA THR A 65 3.22 -13.86 16.28
C THR A 65 2.61 -15.16 15.77
N GLN A 66 1.97 -15.12 14.61
CA GLN A 66 1.30 -16.30 14.05
C GLN A 66 2.27 -17.28 13.43
N ASN A 67 1.85 -18.56 13.34
CA ASN A 67 2.62 -19.60 12.68
C ASN A 67 2.78 -19.27 11.19
N PRO A 68 4.02 -19.17 10.66
CA PRO A 68 4.29 -18.76 9.28
C PRO A 68 3.75 -19.75 8.23
N ASN A 69 3.47 -20.99 8.62
CA ASN A 69 2.95 -22.03 7.72
C ASN A 69 1.42 -21.96 7.55
N ARG A 70 0.74 -21.08 8.30
CA ARG A 70 -0.69 -20.84 8.13
C ARG A 70 -0.98 -19.97 6.91
N TYR A 71 -2.24 -19.92 6.54
CA TYR A 71 -2.73 -19.16 5.39
C TYR A 71 -3.89 -18.26 5.81
N THR A 72 -4.10 -17.21 5.05
CA THR A 72 -5.26 -16.31 5.12
C THR A 72 -5.72 -15.98 3.71
N LEU A 73 -6.91 -15.42 3.58
CA LEU A 73 -7.37 -14.87 2.30
C LEU A 73 -7.07 -13.38 2.26
N GLN A 74 -6.29 -12.94 1.29
CA GLN A 74 -6.15 -11.52 1.00
C GLN A 74 -7.31 -11.07 0.10
N LEU A 75 -8.00 -10.02 0.51
CA LEU A 75 -9.16 -9.50 -0.19
C LEU A 75 -8.78 -8.31 -1.07
N LEU A 76 -8.18 -7.32 -0.47
CA LEU A 76 -7.78 -6.09 -1.16
C LEU A 76 -6.58 -5.42 -0.48
N GLY A 77 -5.96 -4.49 -1.18
CA GLY A 77 -4.95 -3.60 -0.62
C GLY A 77 -5.17 -2.19 -1.13
N THR A 78 -4.88 -1.19 -0.29
CA THR A 78 -5.08 0.22 -0.62
C THR A 78 -4.13 1.12 0.17
N TYR A 79 -3.91 2.33 -0.31
CA TYR A 79 -3.19 3.40 0.40
C TYR A 79 -4.08 4.18 1.38
N ASN A 80 -5.39 3.92 1.40
CA ASN A 80 -6.34 4.66 2.21
C ASN A 80 -6.82 3.82 3.40
N LEU A 81 -6.33 4.13 4.58
CA LEU A 81 -6.71 3.45 5.83
C LEU A 81 -8.20 3.59 6.15
N ASN A 82 -8.80 4.75 5.89
CA ASN A 82 -10.21 4.94 6.17
C ASN A 82 -11.08 4.04 5.30
N ALA A 83 -10.73 3.89 4.02
CA ALA A 83 -11.42 2.97 3.11
C ALA A 83 -11.35 1.51 3.61
N VAL A 84 -10.22 1.09 4.19
CA VAL A 84 -10.08 -0.23 4.83
C VAL A 84 -11.04 -0.39 5.99
N LYS A 85 -11.09 0.59 6.89
CA LYS A 85 -11.95 0.56 8.08
C LYS A 85 -13.43 0.54 7.70
N ASP A 86 -13.81 1.37 6.76
CA ASP A 86 -15.19 1.45 6.28
C ASP A 86 -15.61 0.16 5.58
N PHE A 87 -14.72 -0.43 4.77
CA PHE A 87 -14.93 -1.73 4.16
C PHE A 87 -15.17 -2.82 5.23
N ILE A 88 -14.30 -2.93 6.23
CA ILE A 88 -14.46 -3.95 7.30
C ILE A 88 -15.77 -3.73 8.06
N ARG A 89 -16.12 -2.48 8.39
CA ARG A 89 -17.36 -2.17 9.10
C ARG A 89 -18.61 -2.53 8.28
N SER A 90 -18.57 -2.35 6.98
CA SER A 90 -19.68 -2.66 6.08
C SER A 90 -19.99 -4.15 5.97
N GLN A 91 -19.02 -5.03 6.32
CA GLN A 91 -19.17 -6.47 6.20
C GLN A 91 -19.96 -7.12 7.34
N GLY A 92 -20.25 -6.41 8.43
CA GLY A 92 -21.06 -6.90 9.55
C GLY A 92 -20.42 -7.98 10.43
N SER A 93 -19.44 -8.73 9.92
CA SER A 93 -18.73 -9.79 10.64
C SER A 93 -17.28 -9.38 10.91
N VAL A 94 -17.13 -8.36 11.73
CA VAL A 94 -15.83 -7.68 11.98
C VAL A 94 -14.75 -8.57 12.58
N ASP A 95 -15.09 -9.66 13.26
CA ASP A 95 -14.14 -10.50 13.99
C ASP A 95 -13.19 -11.30 13.06
N VAL A 96 -13.67 -11.65 11.88
CA VAL A 96 -12.91 -12.44 10.90
C VAL A 96 -12.10 -11.59 9.92
N PHE A 97 -12.40 -10.29 9.85
CA PHE A 97 -11.65 -9.34 9.04
C PHE A 97 -10.56 -8.68 9.87
N SER A 98 -9.44 -8.48 9.25
CA SER A 98 -8.35 -7.69 9.81
C SER A 98 -7.55 -7.03 8.70
N TYR A 99 -6.77 -6.03 9.05
CA TYR A 99 -5.78 -5.51 8.13
C TYR A 99 -4.40 -5.49 8.79
N PHE A 100 -3.39 -5.40 7.96
CA PHE A 100 -2.03 -5.10 8.40
C PHE A 100 -1.43 -4.03 7.51
N LYS A 101 -0.48 -3.30 8.10
CA LYS A 101 0.27 -2.26 7.41
C LYS A 101 1.56 -2.82 6.82
N THR A 102 1.87 -2.43 5.60
CA THR A 102 3.14 -2.69 4.93
C THR A 102 3.54 -1.48 4.08
N ILE A 103 4.65 -1.57 3.35
CA ILE A 103 5.09 -0.56 2.40
C ILE A 103 4.94 -1.07 0.98
N HIS A 104 4.35 -0.26 0.12
CA HIS A 104 4.28 -0.51 -1.31
C HIS A 104 4.63 0.77 -2.08
N ASN A 105 5.61 0.67 -2.97
CA ASN A 105 6.14 1.84 -3.70
C ASN A 105 6.55 3.01 -2.79
N GLY A 106 7.19 2.70 -1.64
CA GLY A 106 7.66 3.70 -0.68
C GLY A 106 6.55 4.42 0.11
N ARG A 107 5.32 3.91 0.07
CA ARG A 107 4.17 4.49 0.77
C ARG A 107 3.48 3.45 1.64
N ASP A 108 2.84 3.90 2.69
CA ASP A 108 2.00 3.07 3.55
C ASP A 108 0.93 2.36 2.72
N TRP A 109 0.87 1.04 2.85
CA TRP A 109 -0.08 0.17 2.17
C TRP A 109 -0.81 -0.69 3.18
N TYR A 110 -2.10 -0.69 3.13
CA TYR A 110 -2.97 -1.44 4.04
C TYR A 110 -3.61 -2.58 3.31
N VAL A 111 -3.45 -3.78 3.85
CA VAL A 111 -3.93 -5.02 3.23
C VAL A 111 -5.00 -5.63 4.11
N VAL A 112 -6.19 -5.82 3.54
CA VAL A 112 -7.30 -6.50 4.22
C VAL A 112 -7.21 -7.99 3.98
N VAL A 113 -7.32 -8.73 5.07
CA VAL A 113 -7.31 -10.19 5.06
C VAL A 113 -8.50 -10.76 5.83
N TYR A 114 -8.86 -11.98 5.45
CA TYR A 114 -10.01 -12.69 6.01
C TYR A 114 -9.59 -14.04 6.56
N GLY A 115 -9.91 -14.28 7.82
CA GLY A 115 -9.69 -15.54 8.50
C GLY A 115 -8.22 -15.94 8.65
N ALA A 116 -7.99 -17.07 9.28
CA ALA A 116 -6.68 -17.71 9.40
C ALA A 116 -6.85 -19.23 9.32
N TYR A 117 -6.23 -19.87 8.35
CA TYR A 117 -6.42 -21.26 7.96
C TYR A 117 -5.17 -22.09 8.16
N GLY A 118 -5.34 -23.40 8.39
CA GLY A 118 -4.22 -24.31 8.59
C GLY A 118 -3.37 -24.53 7.35
N ASN A 119 -4.00 -24.50 6.18
CA ASN A 119 -3.33 -24.72 4.90
C ASN A 119 -3.99 -23.95 3.76
N ARG A 120 -3.34 -23.96 2.60
CA ARG A 120 -3.80 -23.23 1.41
C ARG A 120 -5.12 -23.75 0.86
N SER A 121 -5.32 -25.05 0.85
CA SER A 121 -6.53 -25.68 0.29
C SER A 121 -7.77 -25.33 1.12
N GLU A 122 -7.62 -25.30 2.44
CA GLU A 122 -8.65 -24.83 3.35
C GLU A 122 -9.04 -23.38 3.09
N ALA A 123 -8.04 -22.48 2.97
CA ALA A 123 -8.29 -21.08 2.65
C ALA A 123 -9.05 -20.91 1.32
N ILE A 124 -8.66 -21.63 0.28
CA ILE A 124 -9.32 -21.57 -1.04
C ILE A 124 -10.74 -22.12 -0.96
N GLY A 125 -10.97 -23.23 -0.25
CA GLY A 125 -12.29 -23.84 -0.11
C GLY A 125 -13.32 -22.91 0.55
N VAL A 126 -12.88 -22.03 1.44
CA VAL A 126 -13.77 -21.05 2.08
C VAL A 126 -14.23 -19.97 1.10
N VAL A 127 -13.48 -19.67 0.04
CA VAL A 127 -13.83 -18.60 -0.92
C VAL A 127 -15.25 -18.81 -1.48
N GLU A 128 -15.63 -20.06 -1.76
CA GLU A 128 -16.94 -20.37 -2.34
C GLU A 128 -18.10 -20.12 -1.36
N THR A 129 -17.82 -20.14 -0.05
CA THR A 129 -18.80 -19.88 1.01
C THR A 129 -18.96 -18.42 1.36
N LEU A 130 -18.07 -17.56 0.85
CA LEU A 130 -18.12 -16.12 1.10
C LEU A 130 -19.30 -15.44 0.39
N PRO A 131 -19.81 -14.34 0.94
CA PRO A 131 -20.76 -13.48 0.24
C PRO A 131 -20.25 -13.07 -1.15
N ARG A 132 -21.18 -12.85 -2.08
CA ARG A 132 -20.84 -12.52 -3.45
C ARG A 132 -19.92 -11.30 -3.55
N ASP A 133 -20.20 -10.26 -2.78
CA ASP A 133 -19.42 -9.02 -2.74
C ASP A 133 -17.94 -9.24 -2.37
N ILE A 134 -17.67 -10.23 -1.50
CA ILE A 134 -16.31 -10.62 -1.13
C ILE A 134 -15.67 -11.48 -2.21
N ARG A 135 -16.43 -12.39 -2.82
CA ARG A 135 -15.92 -13.24 -3.92
C ARG A 135 -15.54 -12.44 -5.15
N ASP A 136 -16.29 -11.39 -5.45
CA ASP A 136 -16.04 -10.50 -6.60
C ASP A 136 -14.72 -9.72 -6.46
N LEU A 137 -14.17 -9.62 -5.25
CA LEU A 137 -12.83 -9.08 -5.01
C LEU A 137 -11.71 -10.05 -5.42
N ASN A 138 -12.05 -11.26 -5.88
CA ASN A 138 -11.09 -12.31 -6.23
C ASN A 138 -10.09 -12.61 -5.10
N PRO A 139 -10.56 -13.01 -3.91
CA PRO A 139 -9.70 -13.31 -2.79
C PRO A 139 -8.73 -14.44 -3.11
N TRP A 140 -7.49 -14.29 -2.66
CA TRP A 140 -6.46 -15.30 -2.90
C TRP A 140 -5.74 -15.71 -1.62
N ALA A 141 -5.41 -17.00 -1.55
CA ALA A 141 -4.74 -17.57 -0.38
C ALA A 141 -3.29 -17.09 -0.30
N ARG A 142 -2.94 -16.47 0.83
CA ARG A 142 -1.61 -15.94 1.12
C ARG A 142 -1.05 -16.60 2.37
N SER A 143 0.25 -16.96 2.37
CA SER A 143 0.92 -17.50 3.55
C SER A 143 1.17 -16.42 4.58
N VAL A 144 1.06 -16.77 5.85
CA VAL A 144 1.40 -15.88 6.97
C VAL A 144 2.85 -15.47 6.92
N ARG A 145 3.76 -16.34 6.47
CA ARG A 145 5.16 -15.98 6.23
C ARG A 145 5.29 -14.76 5.32
N GLY A 146 4.60 -14.75 4.18
CA GLY A 146 4.64 -13.63 3.25
C GLY A 146 4.08 -12.33 3.85
N ILE A 147 3.09 -12.43 4.74
CA ILE A 147 2.58 -11.28 5.50
C ILE A 147 3.63 -10.76 6.47
N GLN A 148 4.26 -11.67 7.23
CA GLN A 148 5.31 -11.31 8.19
C GLN A 148 6.49 -10.63 7.50
N ASP A 149 6.88 -11.11 6.33
CA ASP A 149 7.96 -10.51 5.55
C ASP A 149 7.60 -9.10 5.06
N ASP A 150 6.35 -8.90 4.64
CA ASP A 150 5.88 -7.59 4.21
C ASP A 150 5.74 -6.59 5.38
N ILE A 151 5.28 -7.06 6.55
CA ILE A 151 5.22 -6.21 7.75
C ILE A 151 6.62 -5.78 8.18
N ARG A 152 7.60 -6.69 8.15
CA ARG A 152 8.99 -6.37 8.51
C ARG A 152 9.64 -5.35 7.57
N LYS A 153 9.26 -5.34 6.29
CA LYS A 153 9.73 -4.32 5.34
C LYS A 153 9.21 -2.92 5.67
N ALA A 154 8.13 -2.83 6.45
CA ALA A 154 7.49 -1.57 6.83
C ALA A 154 7.96 -1.02 8.19
N GLN A 155 8.83 -1.74 8.88
CA GLN A 155 9.43 -1.38 10.16
C GLN A 155 10.86 -0.86 9.99
#